data_8281e8befa93065d4b8df46e6b5e9ca1
#
_entry.id   8281e8befa93065d4b8df46e6b5e9ca1
#
_cell.length_a   1.000
_cell.length_b   1.000
_cell.length_c   1.000
_cell.angle_alpha   90.00
_cell.angle_beta   90.00
_cell.angle_gamma   90.00
#
_symmetry.space_group_name_H-M   'P 1'
#
loop_
_entity.id
_entity.type
_entity.pdbx_description
1 polymer ?
#
loop_
_entity_poly.entity_id
_entity_poly.type
_entity_poly.pdbx_seq_one_letter_code
_entity_poly.pdbx_strand_id
1 'polypeptide(L)'
;MNWHEYVMQTGKSPAWPYEVDYGKEHVLEADVLIVGGGVAGERAAIEARKYGATVIVADRGDSSRSGRGGAGVDHWLNAVTNPCSTVTPEEFTDTAMHVSGGYTNGIARYISAKEGWDTLLEAEEMGVQIRDTEGEFKGASFRDEETGLLFAYDNKARHMLRIYGARIKP
;
A
#
# COMPACT_ATOMS: atom_id res chain seq x y z
N MET A 1 -21.29 -3.93 25.56
CA MET A 1 -20.10 -3.42 26.32
C MET A 1 -18.90 -3.55 25.41
N ASN A 2 -18.26 -2.45 25.10
CA ASN A 2 -17.02 -2.46 24.33
C ASN A 2 -15.80 -2.70 25.25
N TRP A 3 -14.63 -2.91 24.68
CA TRP A 3 -13.39 -3.15 25.40
C TRP A 3 -13.04 -2.06 26.42
N HIS A 4 -13.21 -0.80 26.05
CA HIS A 4 -12.92 0.33 26.91
C HIS A 4 -13.85 0.35 28.15
N GLU A 5 -15.13 0.17 27.92
CA GLU A 5 -16.14 0.09 29.00
C GLU A 5 -15.83 -1.05 29.97
N TYR A 6 -15.44 -2.22 29.46
CA TYR A 6 -15.08 -3.35 30.29
C TYR A 6 -13.87 -3.05 31.19
N VAL A 7 -12.79 -2.49 30.62
CA VAL A 7 -11.59 -2.15 31.38
C VAL A 7 -11.87 -1.07 32.43
N MET A 8 -12.64 -0.04 32.07
CA MET A 8 -13.03 1.02 33.00
C MET A 8 -13.87 0.52 34.18
N GLN A 9 -14.74 -0.49 33.96
CA GLN A 9 -15.59 -1.05 35.00
C GLN A 9 -14.86 -2.07 35.87
N THR A 10 -13.97 -2.87 35.29
CA THR A 10 -13.36 -4.01 36.02
C THR A 10 -11.93 -3.76 36.45
N GLY A 11 -11.26 -2.77 35.90
CA GLY A 11 -9.83 -2.53 36.08
C GLY A 11 -8.92 -3.67 35.58
N LYS A 12 -9.47 -4.62 34.83
CA LYS A 12 -8.77 -5.80 34.34
C LYS A 12 -8.81 -5.86 32.83
N SER A 13 -7.69 -6.22 32.22
CA SER A 13 -7.67 -6.62 30.83
C SER A 13 -8.51 -7.89 30.63
N PRO A 14 -9.31 -8.00 29.55
CA PRO A 14 -9.92 -9.27 29.19
C PRO A 14 -8.86 -10.36 29.06
N ALA A 15 -9.23 -11.57 29.40
CA ALA A 15 -8.38 -12.72 29.13
C ALA A 15 -8.11 -12.84 27.62
N TRP A 16 -6.88 -13.21 27.29
CA TRP A 16 -6.54 -13.51 25.90
C TRP A 16 -7.43 -14.63 25.37
N PRO A 17 -8.15 -14.45 24.23
CA PRO A 17 -9.18 -15.40 23.80
C PRO A 17 -8.61 -16.69 23.20
N TYR A 18 -7.31 -16.76 23.01
CA TYR A 18 -6.66 -17.94 22.43
C TYR A 18 -5.80 -18.63 23.50
N GLU A 19 -5.98 -19.94 23.62
CA GLU A 19 -5.07 -20.73 24.43
C GLU A 19 -3.68 -20.77 23.80
N VAL A 20 -2.65 -20.44 24.58
CA VAL A 20 -1.26 -20.55 24.16
C VAL A 20 -0.69 -21.80 24.81
N ASP A 21 -0.36 -22.82 24.04
CA ASP A 21 0.25 -24.04 24.51
C ASP A 21 1.78 -23.87 24.49
N TYR A 22 2.34 -23.48 25.63
CA TYR A 22 3.79 -23.28 25.83
C TYR A 22 4.52 -24.62 25.91
N GLY A 23 4.53 -25.44 25.00
CA GLY A 23 5.22 -26.72 24.97
C GLY A 23 5.22 -27.30 23.57
N LYS A 24 4.63 -26.55 22.63
CA LYS A 24 4.53 -26.89 21.21
C LYS A 24 5.04 -25.78 20.32
N GLU A 25 6.08 -25.08 20.76
CA GLU A 25 6.70 -24.05 19.96
C GLU A 25 7.43 -24.65 18.75
N HIS A 26 7.30 -23.96 17.62
CA HIS A 26 8.13 -24.18 16.46
C HIS A 26 9.17 -23.07 16.39
N VAL A 27 10.44 -23.45 16.48
CA VAL A 27 11.54 -22.50 16.34
C VAL A 27 11.88 -22.37 14.84
N LEU A 28 11.79 -21.15 14.34
CA LEU A 28 12.17 -20.80 12.97
C LEU A 28 13.28 -19.75 13.04
N GLU A 29 14.28 -19.88 12.18
CA GLU A 29 15.41 -18.96 12.10
C GLU A 29 15.40 -18.24 10.75
N ALA A 30 15.66 -16.94 10.79
CA ALA A 30 15.84 -16.11 9.60
C ALA A 30 16.70 -14.89 9.94
N ASP A 31 17.29 -14.27 8.92
CA ASP A 31 18.07 -13.04 9.08
C ASP A 31 17.16 -11.85 9.46
N VAL A 32 15.92 -11.85 8.94
CA VAL A 32 14.95 -10.77 9.16
C VAL A 32 13.58 -11.34 9.52
N LEU A 33 13.05 -10.90 10.65
CA LEU A 33 11.67 -11.13 11.04
C LEU A 33 10.85 -9.84 10.80
N ILE A 34 9.78 -9.97 10.02
CA ILE A 34 8.83 -8.88 9.78
C ILE A 34 7.52 -9.21 10.48
N VAL A 35 7.06 -8.31 11.33
CA VAL A 35 5.78 -8.44 12.03
C VAL A 35 4.73 -7.61 11.31
N GLY A 36 3.81 -8.30 10.63
CA GLY A 36 2.74 -7.72 9.84
C GLY A 36 2.96 -7.87 8.33
N GLY A 37 2.13 -8.68 7.68
CA GLY A 37 2.11 -8.96 6.23
C GLY A 37 1.25 -7.97 5.43
N GLY A 38 1.15 -6.71 5.84
CA GLY A 38 0.57 -5.64 5.03
C GLY A 38 1.54 -5.16 3.94
N VAL A 39 1.11 -4.22 3.09
CA VAL A 39 1.92 -3.69 1.97
C VAL A 39 3.33 -3.26 2.40
N ALA A 40 3.46 -2.60 3.55
CA ALA A 40 4.76 -2.17 4.07
C ALA A 40 5.65 -3.35 4.47
N GLY A 41 5.09 -4.36 5.12
CA GLY A 41 5.83 -5.57 5.53
C GLY A 41 6.24 -6.41 4.33
N GLU A 42 5.35 -6.58 3.37
CA GLU A 42 5.66 -7.29 2.12
C GLU A 42 6.75 -6.56 1.32
N ARG A 43 6.69 -5.23 1.24
CA ARG A 43 7.75 -4.44 0.60
C ARG A 43 9.09 -4.59 1.32
N ALA A 44 9.10 -4.55 2.64
CA ALA A 44 10.30 -4.79 3.43
C ALA A 44 10.88 -6.20 3.20
N ALA A 45 10.02 -7.21 3.08
CA ALA A 45 10.42 -8.58 2.77
C ALA A 45 11.09 -8.69 1.40
N ILE A 46 10.49 -8.07 0.38
CA ILE A 46 11.02 -8.04 -0.98
C ILE A 46 12.40 -7.38 -0.99
N GLU A 47 12.53 -6.22 -0.37
CA GLU A 47 13.81 -5.52 -0.30
C GLU A 47 14.88 -6.33 0.44
N ALA A 48 14.57 -6.89 1.60
CA ALA A 48 15.50 -7.74 2.32
C ALA A 48 15.97 -8.95 1.47
N ARG A 49 15.04 -9.55 0.71
CA ARG A 49 15.37 -10.65 -0.21
C ARG A 49 16.27 -10.23 -1.36
N LYS A 50 16.15 -9.03 -1.89
CA LYS A 50 17.06 -8.49 -2.92
C LYS A 50 18.51 -8.44 -2.45
N TYR A 51 18.72 -8.25 -1.14
CA TYR A 51 20.05 -8.28 -0.51
C TYR A 51 20.46 -9.68 -0.03
N GLY A 52 19.72 -10.71 -0.36
CA GLY A 52 20.07 -12.11 -0.07
C GLY A 52 19.66 -12.61 1.32
N ALA A 53 19.00 -11.79 2.14
CA ALA A 53 18.56 -12.18 3.47
C ALA A 53 17.46 -13.26 3.42
N THR A 54 17.46 -14.19 4.36
CA THR A 54 16.31 -15.05 4.65
C THR A 54 15.29 -14.25 5.45
N VAL A 55 13.99 -14.39 5.10
CA VAL A 55 12.94 -13.55 5.69
C VAL A 55 11.78 -14.41 6.16
N ILE A 56 11.32 -14.12 7.37
CA ILE A 56 10.05 -14.62 7.91
C ILE A 56 9.10 -13.43 8.04
N VAL A 57 7.90 -13.57 7.49
CA VAL A 57 6.80 -12.62 7.71
C VAL A 57 5.79 -13.27 8.64
N ALA A 58 5.60 -12.69 9.81
CA ALA A 58 4.59 -13.12 10.78
C ALA A 58 3.38 -12.19 10.71
N ASP A 59 2.23 -12.73 10.34
CA ASP A 59 0.96 -12.01 10.32
C ASP A 59 -0.12 -12.81 11.07
N ARG A 60 -1.09 -12.13 11.64
CA ARG A 60 -2.22 -12.78 12.30
C ARG A 60 -3.28 -13.31 11.34
N GLY A 61 -3.17 -13.06 10.08
CA GLY A 61 -4.11 -13.45 9.05
C GLY A 61 -3.40 -13.85 7.75
N ASP A 62 -4.17 -14.11 6.71
CA ASP A 62 -3.64 -14.36 5.38
C ASP A 62 -2.99 -13.08 4.82
N SER A 63 -1.71 -13.13 4.47
CA SER A 63 -0.96 -11.98 3.96
C SER A 63 -1.58 -11.40 2.69
N SER A 64 -2.20 -12.23 1.84
CA SER A 64 -2.90 -11.78 0.63
C SER A 64 -4.12 -10.90 0.91
N ARG A 65 -4.64 -10.92 2.14
CA ARG A 65 -5.80 -10.16 2.61
C ARG A 65 -5.49 -9.26 3.80
N SER A 66 -4.25 -9.24 4.27
CA SER A 66 -3.83 -8.47 5.43
C SER A 66 -3.62 -6.99 5.10
N GLY A 67 -3.79 -6.17 6.12
CA GLY A 67 -3.54 -4.75 6.08
C GLY A 67 -4.49 -3.99 5.15
N ARG A 68 -4.19 -2.72 4.96
CA ARG A 68 -5.05 -1.81 4.19
C ARG A 68 -5.10 -2.15 2.69
N GLY A 69 -4.00 -2.64 2.12
CA GLY A 69 -3.95 -3.10 0.72
C GLY A 69 -4.81 -4.33 0.46
N GLY A 70 -5.01 -5.19 1.46
CA GLY A 70 -5.82 -6.40 1.35
C GLY A 70 -7.33 -6.16 1.23
N ALA A 71 -7.80 -4.96 1.56
CA ALA A 71 -9.20 -4.57 1.44
C ALA A 71 -9.63 -4.18 0.00
N GLY A 72 -8.71 -4.24 -0.96
CA GLY A 72 -8.98 -3.88 -2.35
C GLY A 72 -8.75 -2.39 -2.62
N VAL A 73 -7.50 -1.95 -2.52
CA VAL A 73 -7.11 -0.60 -2.95
C VAL A 73 -7.02 -0.59 -4.47
N ASP A 74 -7.75 0.32 -5.09
CA ASP A 74 -7.86 0.48 -6.54
C ASP A 74 -7.24 1.80 -7.03
N HIS A 75 -6.50 2.50 -6.18
CA HIS A 75 -5.96 3.82 -6.46
C HIS A 75 -4.45 3.87 -6.25
N TRP A 76 -3.76 4.55 -7.16
CA TRP A 76 -2.36 4.93 -7.05
C TRP A 76 -2.24 6.44 -7.28
N LEU A 77 -2.27 7.21 -6.19
CA LEU A 77 -2.41 8.65 -6.25
C LEU A 77 -1.11 9.43 -6.47
N ASN A 78 0.02 8.79 -6.32
CA ASN A 78 1.34 9.42 -6.23
C ASN A 78 2.28 9.06 -7.39
N ALA A 79 1.77 8.52 -8.48
CA ALA A 79 2.58 8.27 -9.69
C ALA A 79 2.75 9.55 -10.53
N VAL A 80 3.26 10.61 -9.90
CA VAL A 80 3.31 11.97 -10.48
C VAL A 80 4.33 12.07 -11.60
N THR A 81 5.38 11.22 -11.58
CA THR A 81 6.43 11.20 -12.60
C THR A 81 6.10 10.34 -13.82
N ASN A 82 4.84 9.90 -13.96
CA ASN A 82 4.42 9.17 -15.15
C ASN A 82 4.54 10.04 -16.41
N PRO A 83 4.68 9.42 -17.61
CA PRO A 83 4.88 10.17 -18.86
C PRO A 83 3.79 11.16 -19.23
N CYS A 84 2.55 10.96 -18.74
CA CYS A 84 1.40 11.83 -19.03
C CYS A 84 1.23 12.95 -18.00
N SER A 85 2.05 12.97 -16.96
CA SER A 85 1.95 13.98 -15.91
C SER A 85 2.45 15.33 -16.37
N THR A 86 1.69 16.37 -16.04
CA THR A 86 2.11 17.77 -16.22
C THR A 86 2.49 18.44 -14.90
N VAL A 87 2.63 17.66 -13.84
CA VAL A 87 2.83 18.12 -12.46
C VAL A 87 4.17 17.59 -11.95
N THR A 88 4.91 18.43 -11.24
CA THR A 88 6.17 18.02 -10.59
C THR A 88 5.92 17.42 -9.20
N PRO A 89 6.87 16.64 -8.67
CA PRO A 89 6.82 16.15 -7.28
C PRO A 89 6.71 17.29 -6.25
N GLU A 90 7.32 18.44 -6.53
CA GLU A 90 7.28 19.64 -5.69
C GLU A 90 5.85 20.20 -5.64
N GLU A 91 5.25 20.44 -6.81
CA GLU A 91 3.87 20.97 -6.92
C GLU A 91 2.85 20.03 -6.28
N PHE A 92 3.02 18.72 -6.46
CA PHE A 92 2.18 17.73 -5.79
C PHE A 92 2.32 17.81 -4.27
N THR A 93 3.56 17.94 -3.79
CA THR A 93 3.84 18.01 -2.36
C THR A 93 3.25 19.27 -1.75
N ASP A 94 3.45 20.43 -2.38
CA ASP A 94 2.91 21.71 -1.92
C ASP A 94 1.39 21.68 -1.87
N THR A 95 0.76 21.09 -2.88
CA THR A 95 -0.70 20.93 -2.89
C THR A 95 -1.17 19.99 -1.79
N ALA A 96 -0.50 18.86 -1.59
CA ALA A 96 -0.82 17.90 -0.52
C ALA A 96 -0.67 18.55 0.87
N MET A 97 0.36 19.34 1.06
CA MET A 97 0.59 20.13 2.29
C MET A 97 -0.54 21.15 2.51
N HIS A 98 -0.92 21.88 1.47
CA HIS A 98 -1.98 22.88 1.54
C HIS A 98 -3.34 22.23 1.88
N VAL A 99 -3.73 21.19 1.13
CA VAL A 99 -5.02 20.48 1.32
C VAL A 99 -5.13 19.83 2.70
N SER A 100 -4.02 19.37 3.26
CA SER A 100 -3.99 18.79 4.60
C SER A 100 -3.87 19.81 5.72
N GLY A 101 -3.88 21.13 5.42
CA GLY A 101 -3.69 22.17 6.41
C GLY A 101 -2.32 22.12 7.12
N GLY A 102 -1.31 21.56 6.47
CA GLY A 102 0.02 21.35 7.04
C GLY A 102 0.19 20.08 7.89
N TYR A 103 -0.87 19.31 8.10
CA TYR A 103 -0.84 18.09 8.91
C TYR A 103 -0.35 16.85 8.16
N THR A 104 0.55 17.01 7.21
CA THR A 104 1.17 15.89 6.49
C THR A 104 2.70 16.01 6.52
N ASN A 105 3.38 14.88 6.40
CA ASN A 105 4.83 14.87 6.28
C ASN A 105 5.23 15.21 4.83
N GLY A 106 5.71 16.43 4.57
CA GLY A 106 6.09 16.89 3.25
C GLY A 106 7.22 16.07 2.62
N ILE A 107 8.21 15.65 3.42
CA ILE A 107 9.32 14.81 2.93
C ILE A 107 8.78 13.46 2.43
N ALA A 108 7.93 12.80 3.21
CA ALA A 108 7.32 11.54 2.81
C ALA A 108 6.43 11.70 1.56
N ARG A 109 5.72 12.82 1.43
CA ARG A 109 4.92 13.13 0.23
C ARG A 109 5.79 13.35 -0.99
N TYR A 110 6.88 14.07 -0.85
CA TYR A 110 7.83 14.30 -1.94
C TYR A 110 8.47 13.00 -2.43
N ILE A 111 8.99 12.17 -1.52
CA ILE A 111 9.57 10.87 -1.86
C ILE A 111 8.54 10.00 -2.58
N SER A 112 7.34 9.91 -2.04
CA SER A 112 6.23 9.14 -2.60
C SER A 112 5.83 9.63 -4.01
N ALA A 113 5.83 10.95 -4.23
CA ALA A 113 5.55 11.53 -5.54
C ALA A 113 6.68 11.25 -6.55
N LYS A 114 7.91 11.32 -6.11
CA LYS A 114 9.10 11.10 -6.95
C LYS A 114 9.26 9.64 -7.38
N GLU A 115 8.98 8.71 -6.47
CA GLU A 115 9.26 7.27 -6.66
C GLU A 115 7.99 6.46 -7.01
N GLY A 116 6.83 7.10 -6.97
CA GLY A 116 5.54 6.39 -7.12
C GLY A 116 5.35 5.72 -8.47
N TRP A 117 5.84 6.32 -9.54
CA TRP A 117 5.78 5.75 -10.88
C TRP A 117 6.70 4.53 -11.02
N ASP A 118 7.94 4.65 -10.59
CA ASP A 118 8.92 3.56 -10.64
C ASP A 118 8.44 2.35 -9.80
N THR A 119 7.84 2.62 -8.64
CA THR A 119 7.26 1.57 -7.80
C THR A 119 6.08 0.86 -8.49
N LEU A 120 5.31 1.58 -9.29
CA LEU A 120 4.23 0.99 -10.09
C LEU A 120 4.78 0.08 -11.20
N LEU A 121 5.81 0.54 -11.91
CA LEU A 121 6.48 -0.27 -12.94
C LEU A 121 7.11 -1.54 -12.33
N GLU A 122 7.72 -1.42 -11.17
CA GLU A 122 8.25 -2.57 -10.44
C GLU A 122 7.14 -3.59 -10.06
N ALA A 123 5.96 -3.10 -9.68
CA ALA A 123 4.83 -3.99 -9.41
C ALA A 123 4.36 -4.73 -10.69
N GLU A 124 4.38 -4.07 -11.85
CA GLU A 124 4.12 -4.74 -13.14
C GLU A 124 5.15 -5.83 -13.43
N GLU A 125 6.44 -5.55 -13.21
CA GLU A 125 7.53 -6.54 -13.38
C GLU A 125 7.36 -7.75 -12.47
N MET A 126 6.77 -7.57 -11.28
CA MET A 126 6.41 -8.65 -10.36
C MET A 126 5.15 -9.43 -10.79
N GLY A 127 4.52 -9.04 -11.91
CA GLY A 127 3.35 -9.72 -12.47
C GLY A 127 2.00 -9.15 -12.02
N VAL A 128 1.98 -7.99 -11.35
CA VAL A 128 0.72 -7.30 -11.04
C VAL A 128 0.15 -6.73 -12.32
N GLN A 129 -1.08 -7.10 -12.67
CA GLN A 129 -1.76 -6.56 -13.83
C GLN A 129 -2.28 -5.17 -13.52
N ILE A 130 -1.60 -4.14 -14.04
CA ILE A 130 -1.96 -2.73 -13.84
C ILE A 130 -2.52 -2.13 -15.13
N ARG A 131 -2.05 -2.62 -16.29
CA ARG A 131 -2.49 -2.11 -17.60
C ARG A 131 -3.80 -2.75 -18.03
N ASP A 132 -4.52 -1.99 -18.84
CA ASP A 132 -5.79 -2.44 -19.41
C ASP A 132 -5.61 -3.70 -20.27
N THR A 133 -6.49 -4.65 -20.03
CA THR A 133 -6.78 -5.73 -20.96
C THR A 133 -8.19 -5.54 -21.46
N GLU A 134 -8.46 -5.83 -22.70
CA GLU A 134 -9.71 -5.54 -23.39
C GLU A 134 -10.97 -5.78 -22.55
N GLY A 135 -11.59 -4.70 -22.08
CA GLY A 135 -12.88 -4.70 -21.40
C GLY A 135 -12.87 -5.01 -19.90
N GLU A 136 -11.72 -5.23 -19.28
CA GLU A 136 -11.63 -5.55 -17.85
C GLU A 136 -11.90 -4.35 -16.95
N PHE A 137 -11.61 -3.14 -17.43
CA PHE A 137 -11.77 -1.89 -16.69
C PHE A 137 -12.89 -1.00 -17.25
N LYS A 138 -14.02 -1.59 -17.55
CA LYS A 138 -15.21 -0.85 -18.01
C LYS A 138 -15.65 0.17 -16.97
N GLY A 139 -15.68 1.43 -17.38
CA GLY A 139 -16.08 2.56 -16.53
C GLY A 139 -14.96 3.49 -16.11
N ALA A 140 -13.72 3.20 -16.45
CA ALA A 140 -12.65 4.19 -16.32
C ALA A 140 -12.86 5.35 -17.31
N SER A 141 -12.76 6.56 -16.81
CA SER A 141 -13.12 7.77 -17.57
C SER A 141 -12.07 8.19 -18.58
N PHE A 142 -10.86 7.65 -18.50
CA PHE A 142 -9.74 8.04 -19.36
C PHE A 142 -8.72 6.90 -19.48
N ARG A 143 -8.27 6.65 -20.69
CA ARG A 143 -7.17 5.74 -21.00
C ARG A 143 -6.07 6.52 -21.69
N ASP A 144 -4.85 6.32 -21.26
CA ASP A 144 -3.69 6.80 -21.97
C ASP A 144 -3.22 5.77 -22.99
N GLU A 145 -3.20 6.18 -24.26
CA GLU A 145 -2.83 5.29 -25.36
C GLU A 145 -1.33 4.93 -25.34
N GLU A 146 -0.48 5.80 -24.81
CA GLU A 146 0.97 5.58 -24.75
C GLU A 146 1.35 4.57 -23.68
N THR A 147 0.82 4.72 -22.47
CA THR A 147 1.14 3.85 -21.34
C THR A 147 0.22 2.64 -21.22
N GLY A 148 -0.95 2.68 -21.86
CA GLY A 148 -1.99 1.66 -21.69
C GLY A 148 -2.65 1.65 -20.32
N LEU A 149 -2.38 2.65 -19.48
CA LEU A 149 -2.92 2.76 -18.15
C LEU A 149 -4.29 3.43 -18.16
N LEU A 150 -5.14 3.01 -17.23
CA LEU A 150 -6.41 3.65 -16.99
C LEU A 150 -6.28 4.70 -15.88
N PHE A 151 -6.59 5.92 -16.23
CA PHE A 151 -6.59 7.03 -15.28
C PHE A 151 -8.02 7.46 -14.98
N ALA A 152 -8.33 7.63 -13.72
CA ALA A 152 -9.44 8.47 -13.35
C ALA A 152 -8.93 9.88 -13.15
N TYR A 153 -9.48 10.75 -13.91
CA TYR A 153 -9.07 12.13 -13.95
C TYR A 153 -10.07 13.01 -13.22
N ASP A 154 -9.63 13.67 -12.17
CA ASP A 154 -10.36 14.79 -11.61
C ASP A 154 -9.94 16.08 -12.34
N ASN A 155 -10.80 16.60 -13.19
CA ASN A 155 -10.56 17.82 -13.94
C ASN A 155 -10.27 19.05 -13.09
N LYS A 156 -10.60 19.00 -11.82
CA LYS A 156 -10.37 20.11 -10.86
C LYS A 156 -9.04 19.98 -10.13
N ALA A 157 -8.53 18.75 -10.01
CA ALA A 157 -7.30 18.44 -9.31
C ALA A 157 -6.30 17.77 -10.26
N ARG A 158 -5.89 18.49 -11.30
CA ARG A 158 -5.00 18.00 -12.37
C ARG A 158 -3.66 17.42 -11.91
N HIS A 159 -3.27 17.68 -10.68
CA HIS A 159 -2.05 17.21 -10.05
C HIS A 159 -2.17 15.82 -9.39
N MET A 160 -3.37 15.21 -9.40
CA MET A 160 -3.59 13.89 -8.81
C MET A 160 -4.07 12.92 -9.89
N LEU A 161 -3.18 12.06 -10.34
CA LEU A 161 -3.54 10.94 -11.20
C LEU A 161 -3.98 9.76 -10.33
N ARG A 162 -5.16 9.24 -10.63
CA ARG A 162 -5.69 8.01 -10.05
C ARG A 162 -5.62 6.92 -11.10
N ILE A 163 -5.02 5.81 -10.75
CA ILE A 163 -4.99 4.62 -11.57
C ILE A 163 -6.06 3.67 -11.02
N TYR A 164 -7.01 3.29 -11.85
CA TYR A 164 -8.05 2.34 -11.49
C TYR A 164 -7.70 0.94 -11.99
N GLY A 165 -8.16 -0.05 -11.26
CA GLY A 165 -7.99 -1.44 -11.63
C GLY A 165 -6.68 -2.09 -11.17
N ALA A 166 -5.76 -1.33 -10.57
CA ALA A 166 -4.58 -1.93 -9.98
C ALA A 166 -4.95 -2.68 -8.70
N ARG A 167 -4.81 -3.98 -8.72
CA ARG A 167 -4.77 -4.78 -7.50
C ARG A 167 -3.35 -4.75 -6.97
N ILE A 168 -3.13 -4.09 -5.86
CA ILE A 168 -1.80 -3.91 -5.27
C ILE A 168 -1.26 -5.19 -4.63
N LYS A 169 -2.12 -6.17 -4.42
CA LYS A 169 -1.72 -7.49 -3.93
C LYS A 169 -2.07 -8.57 -4.95
N PRO A 170 -1.12 -9.44 -5.27
CA PRO A 170 -1.38 -10.66 -6.04
C PRO A 170 -2.33 -11.59 -5.31
#